data_58dfac2d29a399fd8e98dbf2cc69cb2c
#
_entry.id   58dfac2d29a399fd8e98dbf2cc69cb2c
#
_cell.length_a   1.000
_cell.length_b   1.000
_cell.length_c   1.000
_cell.angle_alpha   90.00
_cell.angle_beta   90.00
_cell.angle_gamma   90.00
#
_symmetry.space_group_name_H-M   'P 1'
#
loop_
_entity.id
_entity.type
_entity.pdbx_description
1 polymer ?
#
loop_
_entity_poly.entity_id
_entity_poly.type
_entity_poly.pdbx_seq_one_letter_code
_entity_poly.pdbx_strand_id
1 'polypeptide(L)'
;MENITHEVNENVDIVVIESSISNKNLGENCLVQELYRLKESSKEAVEGLGEFTLFKKYMHIERESQRQLEKLIFKASKSNIAQLILVCGSVGDGKSHIISYFKNMYPEIMKKFILHNDATESLEPSKTSMDTLNEVLNNFSDENIENSNEKFILAINLGTLNNFIDSKYGERFSKLRKFALEKKILESNIEDNSFDEKSSFQFVNFSDYHLFTLEDGRANSSYIKSIITKITDSSEENIFYSSYKKNCYECDNCNVCPIKANYELLRNEKVQESIVDLFVQCIIKNKIIISTRALINFMYELIVPRSYIDVNSTRLKKDIRKLHNLDYARCLMPNIIFNHKELSFIFEALNSLDPLNVRNQKVDDFIIKFNNSTDILPYFKEYVDFPSGYIEKFKNIDFGKTEDTRIRYELLKLFIRGYYVCGKGNIFSLKDRIFESYIQNLYFWNRGDKSKLKNLYDNTKNGILKWNGESEKDQINIFIGKNQIKYRVSEDIQLKVDTSNLPRNNDVELKKFGTVMILKYKSEKLNRSYEIEVDFSLYKLLLQVIDGYRPNKKDKNHFIKFIEFINKLSETGSQNEKLLFTEKNRDVNKKYKLEYDNEFEFYRFVEI
;
A
#
# COMPACT_ATOMS: atom_id res chain seq x y z
N MET A 1 -6.08 39.05 16.77
CA MET A 1 -5.91 39.55 15.40
C MET A 1 -4.69 40.42 15.40
N GLU A 2 -3.56 39.88 15.06
CA GLU A 2 -2.37 40.64 14.67
C GLU A 2 -1.52 39.68 13.83
N ASN A 3 -1.42 40.03 12.55
CA ASN A 3 -0.59 39.37 11.56
C ASN A 3 0.87 39.68 11.88
N ILE A 4 1.65 38.67 12.19
CA ILE A 4 3.10 38.77 12.15
C ILE A 4 3.55 38.02 10.89
N THR A 5 3.71 38.78 9.83
CA THR A 5 4.44 38.42 8.64
C THR A 5 5.92 38.51 8.98
N HIS A 6 6.61 37.38 9.10
CA HIS A 6 8.06 37.33 9.07
C HIS A 6 8.52 37.30 7.60
N GLU A 7 9.03 38.44 7.13
CA GLU A 7 9.88 38.49 5.94
C GLU A 7 11.14 37.66 6.21
N VAL A 8 11.28 36.56 5.48
CA VAL A 8 12.52 35.81 5.42
C VAL A 8 13.38 36.46 4.34
N ASN A 9 14.44 37.14 4.75
CA ASN A 9 15.48 37.65 3.86
C ASN A 9 16.09 36.51 3.05
N GLU A 10 15.80 36.49 1.76
CA GLU A 10 16.51 35.69 0.76
C GLU A 10 17.88 36.33 0.49
N ASN A 11 18.89 35.84 1.16
CA ASN A 11 20.27 35.85 0.68
C ASN A 11 20.86 34.50 1.04
N VAL A 12 20.55 33.48 0.24
CA VAL A 12 21.26 32.19 0.28
C VAL A 12 22.36 32.26 -0.76
N ASP A 13 23.58 32.47 -0.28
CA ASP A 13 24.79 32.27 -1.09
C ASP A 13 24.72 30.91 -1.77
N ILE A 14 24.80 30.91 -3.11
CA ILE A 14 24.90 29.71 -3.92
C ILE A 14 26.28 29.10 -3.63
N VAL A 15 26.33 28.25 -2.60
CA VAL A 15 27.48 27.38 -2.36
C VAL A 15 27.38 26.23 -3.37
N VAL A 16 28.22 26.30 -4.41
CA VAL A 16 28.51 25.19 -5.29
C VAL A 16 28.86 23.98 -4.41
N ILE A 17 28.02 22.96 -4.45
CA ILE A 17 28.25 21.72 -3.70
C ILE A 17 29.44 21.00 -4.35
N GLU A 18 30.64 21.29 -3.91
CA GLU A 18 31.79 20.46 -4.20
C GLU A 18 31.63 19.12 -3.46
N SER A 19 31.43 18.07 -4.25
CA SER A 19 31.39 16.70 -3.79
C SER A 19 32.72 16.32 -3.17
N SER A 20 32.81 16.23 -1.86
CA SER A 20 33.92 15.57 -1.16
C SER A 20 33.78 14.05 -1.27
N ILE A 21 33.84 13.54 -2.48
CA ILE A 21 34.13 12.13 -2.75
C ILE A 21 35.65 12.05 -2.99
N SER A 22 36.34 11.29 -2.14
CA SER A 22 37.75 11.01 -2.30
C SER A 22 38.06 10.60 -3.74
N ASN A 23 38.82 11.47 -4.44
CA ASN A 23 39.33 11.25 -5.78
C ASN A 23 40.21 9.99 -5.81
N LYS A 24 39.67 8.86 -6.28
CA LYS A 24 40.46 7.82 -6.95
C LYS A 24 39.71 7.34 -8.17
N ASN A 25 40.22 7.75 -9.35
CA ASN A 25 39.82 7.36 -10.71
C ASN A 25 38.49 7.96 -11.22
N LEU A 26 38.49 9.22 -11.55
CA LEU A 26 37.49 9.89 -12.38
C LEU A 26 37.61 9.43 -13.84
N GLY A 27 37.11 8.27 -14.15
CA GLY A 27 36.60 7.95 -15.49
C GLY A 27 35.25 8.63 -15.66
N GLU A 28 35.01 9.23 -16.81
CA GLU A 28 33.82 9.96 -17.28
C GLU A 28 32.53 9.78 -16.45
N ASN A 29 32.02 10.86 -15.88
CA ASN A 29 30.81 10.86 -15.06
C ASN A 29 29.61 10.27 -15.82
N CYS A 30 28.73 9.56 -15.12
CA CYS A 30 27.50 8.97 -15.65
C CYS A 30 26.35 9.21 -14.66
N LEU A 31 25.13 9.38 -15.17
CA LEU A 31 23.91 9.55 -14.38
C LEU A 31 23.76 8.45 -13.29
N VAL A 32 24.20 7.24 -13.58
CA VAL A 32 24.12 6.10 -12.63
C VAL A 32 24.82 6.37 -11.31
N GLN A 33 25.86 7.21 -11.31
CA GLN A 33 26.60 7.54 -10.09
C GLN A 33 25.79 8.39 -9.12
N GLU A 34 25.01 9.34 -9.64
CA GLU A 34 24.09 10.12 -8.81
C GLU A 34 22.89 9.27 -8.39
N LEU A 35 22.34 8.46 -9.30
CA LEU A 35 21.24 7.55 -8.98
C LEU A 35 21.61 6.53 -7.89
N TYR A 36 22.89 6.15 -7.78
CA TYR A 36 23.35 5.23 -6.75
C TYR A 36 23.08 5.71 -5.33
N ARG A 37 22.97 7.03 -5.10
CA ARG A 37 22.59 7.60 -3.80
C ARG A 37 21.20 7.17 -3.33
N LEU A 38 20.32 6.76 -4.27
CA LEU A 38 18.98 6.26 -3.95
C LEU A 38 19.00 4.81 -3.47
N LYS A 39 20.10 4.08 -3.69
CA LYS A 39 20.19 2.66 -3.33
C LYS A 39 20.18 2.48 -1.81
N GLU A 40 19.50 1.44 -1.33
CA GLU A 40 19.38 1.13 0.10
C GLU A 40 20.72 0.95 0.80
N SER A 41 21.73 0.43 0.09
CA SER A 41 23.10 0.24 0.58
C SER A 41 24.01 1.46 0.40
N SER A 42 23.49 2.61 -0.07
CA SER A 42 24.28 3.84 -0.20
C SER A 42 24.70 4.38 1.17
N LYS A 43 25.81 5.14 1.19
CA LYS A 43 26.25 5.84 2.41
C LYS A 43 25.12 6.66 3.03
N GLU A 44 24.41 7.39 2.18
CA GLU A 44 23.29 8.26 2.56
C GLU A 44 22.12 7.52 3.21
N ALA A 45 21.93 6.24 2.85
CA ALA A 45 20.89 5.40 3.44
C ALA A 45 21.31 4.79 4.78
N VAL A 46 22.60 4.45 4.95
CA VAL A 46 23.14 3.70 6.10
C VAL A 46 23.61 4.62 7.23
N GLU A 47 24.05 5.85 6.94
CA GLU A 47 24.49 6.81 7.96
C GLU A 47 23.37 7.09 8.98
N GLY A 48 23.68 6.76 10.24
CA GLY A 48 22.77 6.84 11.38
C GLY A 48 22.34 8.27 11.77
N LEU A 49 21.79 8.41 12.96
CA LEU A 49 21.22 9.65 13.56
C LEU A 49 22.16 10.87 13.64
N GLY A 50 23.46 10.72 13.32
CA GLY A 50 24.46 11.76 13.59
C GLY A 50 24.41 12.95 12.64
N GLU A 51 24.23 12.75 11.36
CA GLU A 51 24.30 13.83 10.34
C GLU A 51 23.12 13.80 9.37
N PHE A 52 22.40 14.92 9.33
CA PHE A 52 21.37 15.16 8.33
C PHE A 52 22.04 15.77 7.09
N THR A 53 22.55 14.90 6.19
CA THR A 53 23.30 15.32 5.01
C THR A 53 22.48 16.22 4.08
N LEU A 54 23.15 17.01 3.25
CA LEU A 54 22.49 17.85 2.24
C LEU A 54 21.58 17.00 1.31
N PHE A 55 21.99 15.78 1.00
CA PHE A 55 21.19 14.86 0.19
C PHE A 55 19.91 14.43 0.94
N LYS A 56 20.00 14.08 2.24
CA LYS A 56 18.81 13.76 3.07
C LYS A 56 17.87 14.96 3.16
N LYS A 57 18.42 16.18 3.26
CA LYS A 57 17.63 17.42 3.27
C LYS A 57 16.93 17.64 1.91
N TYR A 58 17.63 17.42 0.80
CA TYR A 58 17.06 17.51 -0.55
C TYR A 58 15.92 16.49 -0.75
N MET A 59 16.13 15.23 -0.38
CA MET A 59 15.13 14.14 -0.53
C MET A 59 14.04 14.17 0.52
N HIS A 60 14.15 15.03 1.55
CA HIS A 60 13.13 15.13 2.59
C HIS A 60 11.80 15.63 2.02
N ILE A 61 10.71 14.94 2.36
CA ILE A 61 9.34 15.30 2.03
C ILE A 61 8.53 15.26 3.31
N GLU A 62 7.87 16.37 3.60
CA GLU A 62 7.04 16.49 4.78
C GLU A 62 5.81 15.58 4.69
N ARG A 63 5.54 14.85 5.78
CA ARG A 63 4.39 13.93 5.92
C ARG A 63 3.43 14.44 7.00
N GLU A 64 2.18 14.03 6.93
CA GLU A 64 1.19 14.40 7.95
C GLU A 64 1.57 13.87 9.35
N SER A 65 2.15 12.65 9.42
CA SER A 65 2.71 12.11 10.68
C SER A 65 3.80 13.00 11.27
N GLN A 66 4.63 13.63 10.44
CA GLN A 66 5.65 14.60 10.87
C GLN A 66 5.01 15.88 11.42
N ARG A 67 4.01 16.44 10.73
CA ARG A 67 3.27 17.64 11.20
C ARG A 67 2.60 17.39 12.54
N GLN A 68 2.05 16.19 12.71
CA GLN A 68 1.46 15.80 13.99
C GLN A 68 2.50 15.70 15.09
N LEU A 69 3.62 15.02 14.83
CA LEU A 69 4.72 14.91 15.79
C LEU A 69 5.31 16.29 16.14
N GLU A 70 5.46 17.18 15.16
CA GLU A 70 5.90 18.55 15.36
C GLU A 70 5.00 19.30 16.35
N LYS A 71 3.68 19.25 16.15
CA LYS A 71 2.70 19.85 17.06
C LYS A 71 2.84 19.31 18.50
N LEU A 72 3.03 17.99 18.64
CA LEU A 72 3.23 17.36 19.95
C LEU A 72 4.52 17.84 20.61
N ILE A 73 5.65 17.86 19.88
CA ILE A 73 6.95 18.33 20.40
C ILE A 73 6.87 19.79 20.85
N PHE A 74 6.31 20.69 20.03
CA PHE A 74 6.21 22.11 20.36
C PHE A 74 5.33 22.37 21.59
N LYS A 75 4.21 21.67 21.72
CA LYS A 75 3.31 21.80 22.87
C LYS A 75 3.94 21.17 24.13
N ALA A 76 4.48 19.96 24.04
CA ALA A 76 5.15 19.29 25.14
C ALA A 76 6.38 20.07 25.66
N SER A 77 7.12 20.75 24.76
CA SER A 77 8.27 21.57 25.14
C SER A 77 7.93 22.76 26.08
N LYS A 78 6.66 23.19 26.08
CA LYS A 78 6.13 24.28 26.89
C LYS A 78 5.35 23.79 28.11
N SER A 79 5.10 22.49 28.23
CA SER A 79 4.39 21.91 29.37
C SER A 79 5.19 21.99 30.67
N ASN A 80 4.51 22.17 31.81
CA ASN A 80 5.10 22.19 33.13
C ASN A 80 5.11 20.81 33.81
N ILE A 81 4.49 19.81 33.22
CA ILE A 81 4.45 18.41 33.70
C ILE A 81 5.35 17.52 32.84
N ALA A 82 5.72 16.35 33.40
CA ALA A 82 6.41 15.31 32.62
C ALA A 82 5.68 15.01 31.30
N GLN A 83 6.44 14.82 30.24
CA GLN A 83 5.87 14.54 28.91
C GLN A 83 6.62 13.39 28.22
N LEU A 84 5.94 12.28 28.03
CA LEU A 84 6.41 11.15 27.23
C LEU A 84 5.67 11.14 25.89
N ILE A 85 6.38 11.38 24.81
CA ILE A 85 5.85 11.27 23.44
C ILE A 85 6.21 9.90 22.89
N LEU A 86 5.20 9.05 22.68
CA LEU A 86 5.33 7.76 22.02
C LEU A 86 5.26 7.94 20.50
N VAL A 87 6.37 7.71 19.81
CA VAL A 87 6.43 7.69 18.35
C VAL A 87 6.32 6.24 17.88
N CYS A 88 5.08 5.80 17.70
CA CYS A 88 4.75 4.43 17.34
C CYS A 88 4.83 4.22 15.82
N GLY A 89 5.04 2.97 15.39
CA GLY A 89 5.04 2.58 13.99
C GLY A 89 5.93 1.37 13.70
N SER A 90 5.81 0.83 12.49
CA SER A 90 6.59 -0.32 12.02
C SER A 90 8.05 0.04 11.72
N VAL A 91 8.90 -0.98 11.56
CA VAL A 91 10.29 -0.78 11.10
C VAL A 91 10.27 -0.19 9.69
N GLY A 92 11.04 0.88 9.48
CA GLY A 92 11.13 1.56 8.18
C GLY A 92 10.09 2.65 7.91
N ASP A 93 9.16 2.95 8.84
CA ASP A 93 8.17 4.04 8.71
C ASP A 93 8.80 5.45 8.72
N GLY A 94 10.12 5.53 8.92
CA GLY A 94 10.84 6.80 8.90
C GLY A 94 10.88 7.53 10.25
N LYS A 95 10.55 6.86 11.37
CA LYS A 95 10.60 7.45 12.72
C LYS A 95 11.94 8.10 13.01
N SER A 96 13.02 7.33 12.87
CA SER A 96 14.40 7.81 13.13
C SER A 96 14.80 8.97 12.21
N HIS A 97 14.39 8.93 10.94
CA HIS A 97 14.63 10.01 9.99
C HIS A 97 13.95 11.31 10.43
N ILE A 98 12.69 11.24 10.84
CA ILE A 98 11.91 12.42 11.25
C ILE A 98 12.45 12.97 12.59
N ILE A 99 12.82 12.12 13.54
CA ILE A 99 13.46 12.56 14.80
C ILE A 99 14.79 13.25 14.50
N SER A 100 15.61 12.70 13.62
CA SER A 100 16.86 13.33 13.15
C SER A 100 16.62 14.67 12.47
N TYR A 101 15.57 14.76 11.63
CA TYR A 101 15.15 16.02 11.04
C TYR A 101 14.84 17.07 12.10
N PHE A 102 14.01 16.79 13.09
CA PHE A 102 13.70 17.74 14.16
C PHE A 102 14.93 18.13 15.00
N LYS A 103 15.83 17.18 15.25
CA LYS A 103 17.09 17.47 15.96
C LYS A 103 17.95 18.50 15.22
N ASN A 104 17.94 18.46 13.90
CA ASN A 104 18.69 19.40 13.07
C ASN A 104 17.95 20.73 12.84
N MET A 105 16.62 20.70 12.67
CA MET A 105 15.84 21.90 12.37
C MET A 105 15.48 22.71 13.60
N TYR A 106 15.27 22.06 14.75
CA TYR A 106 14.85 22.70 16.02
C TYR A 106 15.76 22.30 17.19
N PRO A 107 17.09 22.54 17.10
CA PRO A 107 18.05 22.06 18.12
C PRO A 107 17.72 22.55 19.52
N GLU A 108 17.30 23.82 19.70
CA GLU A 108 17.01 24.40 21.01
C GLU A 108 15.76 23.78 21.67
N ILE A 109 14.78 23.35 20.87
CA ILE A 109 13.60 22.65 21.39
C ILE A 109 13.98 21.21 21.73
N MET A 110 14.69 20.54 20.84
CA MET A 110 15.06 19.13 20.98
C MET A 110 16.06 18.89 22.12
N LYS A 111 16.87 19.86 22.50
CA LYS A 111 17.71 19.81 23.71
C LYS A 111 16.92 19.60 25.03
N LYS A 112 15.63 19.96 25.03
CA LYS A 112 14.75 19.75 26.20
C LYS A 112 14.27 18.31 26.35
N PHE A 113 14.46 17.48 25.32
CA PHE A 113 13.96 16.10 25.26
C PHE A 113 15.11 15.10 25.35
N ILE A 114 14.92 14.08 26.16
CA ILE A 114 15.71 12.85 26.09
C ILE A 114 15.13 12.01 24.96
N LEU A 115 16.01 11.47 24.12
CA LEU A 115 15.62 10.70 22.93
C LEU A 115 16.06 9.25 23.08
N HIS A 116 15.12 8.31 22.93
CA HIS A 116 15.41 6.89 22.78
C HIS A 116 14.83 6.42 21.44
N ASN A 117 15.73 6.11 20.50
CA ASN A 117 15.33 5.97 19.09
C ASN A 117 15.01 4.53 18.67
N ASP A 118 15.47 3.53 19.41
CA ASP A 118 15.15 2.13 19.14
C ASP A 118 14.90 1.35 20.42
N ALA A 119 13.61 1.19 20.73
CA ALA A 119 13.15 0.44 21.89
C ALA A 119 13.35 -1.09 21.76
N THR A 120 13.88 -1.59 20.65
CA THR A 120 14.16 -3.01 20.45
C THR A 120 15.59 -3.40 20.82
N GLU A 121 16.50 -2.41 20.94
CA GLU A 121 17.88 -2.61 21.33
C GLU A 121 18.04 -2.59 22.86
N SER A 122 18.96 -3.42 23.38
CA SER A 122 19.39 -3.34 24.76
C SER A 122 20.64 -2.46 24.87
N LEU A 123 20.70 -1.62 25.91
CA LEU A 123 21.87 -0.76 26.17
C LEU A 123 23.11 -1.55 26.61
N GLU A 124 22.92 -2.75 27.15
CA GLU A 124 23.98 -3.64 27.62
C GLU A 124 23.73 -5.07 27.15
N PRO A 125 24.80 -5.84 26.81
CA PRO A 125 24.65 -7.23 26.36
C PRO A 125 23.99 -8.17 27.38
N SER A 126 24.00 -7.80 28.66
CA SER A 126 23.39 -8.59 29.75
C SER A 126 21.93 -8.27 30.02
N LYS A 127 21.38 -7.22 29.41
CA LYS A 127 20.01 -6.75 29.62
C LYS A 127 19.13 -7.07 28.42
N THR A 128 17.84 -7.25 28.67
CA THR A 128 16.83 -7.32 27.61
C THR A 128 16.35 -5.91 27.23
N SER A 129 15.72 -5.77 26.07
CA SER A 129 15.08 -4.51 25.67
C SER A 129 14.01 -4.05 26.68
N MET A 130 13.33 -4.99 27.36
CA MET A 130 12.35 -4.68 28.42
C MET A 130 13.03 -4.10 29.66
N ASP A 131 14.20 -4.62 30.06
CA ASP A 131 14.98 -4.09 31.17
C ASP A 131 15.45 -2.66 30.86
N THR A 132 15.93 -2.43 29.65
CA THR A 132 16.31 -1.10 29.17
C THR A 132 15.13 -0.12 29.20
N LEU A 133 13.97 -0.52 28.69
CA LEU A 133 12.77 0.33 28.72
C LEU A 133 12.36 0.67 30.15
N ASN A 134 12.40 -0.29 31.08
CA ASN A 134 12.09 -0.04 32.48
C ASN A 134 13.06 0.99 33.13
N GLU A 135 14.33 0.99 32.73
CA GLU A 135 15.33 1.94 33.23
C GLU A 135 15.12 3.34 32.62
N VAL A 136 15.05 3.45 31.31
CA VAL A 136 14.94 4.75 30.63
C VAL A 136 13.60 5.44 30.87
N LEU A 137 12.55 4.70 31.17
CA LEU A 137 11.23 5.24 31.51
C LEU A 137 11.00 5.40 33.03
N ASN A 138 12.00 5.19 33.89
CA ASN A 138 11.82 5.22 35.33
C ASN A 138 11.13 6.49 35.85
N ASN A 139 11.40 7.66 35.25
CA ASN A 139 10.78 8.93 35.63
C ASN A 139 9.31 9.06 35.19
N PHE A 140 8.81 8.11 34.39
CA PHE A 140 7.42 7.99 33.96
C PHE A 140 6.68 6.83 34.64
N SER A 141 7.31 6.17 35.64
CA SER A 141 6.64 5.19 36.50
C SER A 141 5.55 5.86 37.33
N ASP A 142 4.57 5.09 37.79
CA ASP A 142 3.44 5.59 38.59
C ASP A 142 3.88 6.28 39.85
N GLU A 143 5.05 5.90 40.42
CA GLU A 143 5.66 6.47 41.62
C GLU A 143 6.33 7.84 41.37
N ASN A 144 6.94 8.01 40.18
CA ASN A 144 7.84 9.14 39.92
C ASN A 144 7.19 10.23 39.03
N ILE A 145 6.19 9.90 38.24
CA ILE A 145 5.67 10.76 37.17
C ILE A 145 5.11 12.10 37.68
N GLU A 146 4.55 12.12 38.89
CA GLU A 146 3.96 13.34 39.45
C GLU A 146 5.02 14.34 39.95
N ASN A 147 6.22 13.84 40.27
CA ASN A 147 7.36 14.63 40.73
C ASN A 147 8.37 14.93 39.61
N SER A 148 8.12 14.42 38.39
CA SER A 148 9.01 14.57 37.24
C SER A 148 8.58 15.73 36.35
N ASN A 149 9.55 16.45 35.80
CA ASN A 149 9.36 17.45 34.73
C ASN A 149 10.07 17.01 33.45
N GLU A 150 10.48 15.75 33.38
CA GLU A 150 11.24 15.22 32.26
C GLU A 150 10.43 15.21 30.98
N LYS A 151 11.09 15.44 29.85
CA LYS A 151 10.52 15.39 28.52
C LYS A 151 11.27 14.34 27.73
N PHE A 152 10.52 13.36 27.23
CA PHE A 152 11.07 12.17 26.60
C PHE A 152 10.37 11.86 25.28
N ILE A 153 11.14 11.50 24.26
CA ILE A 153 10.62 10.99 23.00
C ILE A 153 11.10 9.54 22.85
N LEU A 154 10.16 8.63 22.77
CA LEU A 154 10.40 7.20 22.61
C LEU A 154 9.91 6.72 21.23
N ALA A 155 10.85 6.33 20.36
CA ALA A 155 10.49 5.64 19.14
C ALA A 155 10.35 4.13 19.41
N ILE A 156 9.15 3.61 19.24
CA ILE A 156 8.81 2.24 19.61
C ILE A 156 7.90 1.60 18.56
N ASN A 157 8.05 0.31 18.33
CA ASN A 157 7.04 -0.42 17.56
C ASN A 157 5.90 -0.90 18.47
N LEU A 158 4.71 -1.08 17.90
CA LEU A 158 3.51 -1.43 18.67
C LEU A 158 3.63 -2.78 19.39
N GLY A 159 4.32 -3.74 18.78
CA GLY A 159 4.56 -5.06 19.40
C GLY A 159 5.46 -4.94 20.63
N THR A 160 6.53 -4.15 20.57
CA THR A 160 7.42 -3.89 21.73
C THR A 160 6.69 -3.13 22.82
N LEU A 161 5.84 -2.14 22.47
CA LEU A 161 5.03 -1.42 23.45
C LEU A 161 4.04 -2.37 24.15
N ASN A 162 3.35 -3.22 23.41
CA ASN A 162 2.45 -4.22 23.99
C ASN A 162 3.20 -5.19 24.91
N ASN A 163 4.33 -5.73 24.45
CA ASN A 163 5.15 -6.63 25.27
C ASN A 163 5.66 -5.97 26.54
N PHE A 164 6.00 -4.67 26.49
CA PHE A 164 6.42 -3.93 27.68
C PHE A 164 5.27 -3.75 28.68
N ILE A 165 4.10 -3.35 28.23
CA ILE A 165 2.90 -3.16 29.04
C ILE A 165 2.44 -4.47 29.71
N ASP A 166 2.59 -5.60 29.01
CA ASP A 166 2.21 -6.93 29.51
C ASP A 166 3.34 -7.66 30.25
N SER A 167 4.55 -7.07 30.31
CA SER A 167 5.70 -7.63 31.02
C SER A 167 5.56 -7.50 32.54
N LYS A 168 6.50 -8.14 33.29
CA LYS A 168 6.64 -7.97 34.74
C LYS A 168 6.79 -6.50 35.21
N TYR A 169 7.19 -5.62 34.30
CA TYR A 169 7.34 -4.19 34.58
C TYR A 169 6.04 -3.39 34.41
N GLY A 170 5.04 -3.94 33.72
CA GLY A 170 3.79 -3.24 33.38
C GLY A 170 3.01 -2.73 34.60
N GLU A 171 3.16 -3.40 35.79
CA GLU A 171 2.54 -2.95 37.03
C GLU A 171 3.07 -1.61 37.52
N ARG A 172 4.35 -1.28 37.26
CA ARG A 172 4.97 0.02 37.58
C ARG A 172 4.52 1.16 36.67
N PHE A 173 3.90 0.83 35.53
CA PHE A 173 3.47 1.76 34.49
C PHE A 173 1.97 1.63 34.21
N SER A 174 1.16 1.49 35.28
CA SER A 174 -0.27 1.29 35.16
C SER A 174 -0.98 2.48 34.49
N LYS A 175 -0.49 3.72 34.74
CA LYS A 175 -0.99 4.95 34.08
C LYS A 175 -0.72 4.92 32.57
N LEU A 176 0.48 4.47 32.15
CA LEU A 176 0.82 4.29 30.73
C LEU A 176 -0.04 3.19 30.08
N ARG A 177 -0.21 2.07 30.77
CA ARG A 177 -1.10 0.98 30.32
C ARG A 177 -2.54 1.46 30.12
N LYS A 178 -3.08 2.20 31.09
CA LYS A 178 -4.41 2.78 31.01
C LYS A 178 -4.53 3.74 29.82
N PHE A 179 -3.54 4.64 29.63
CA PHE A 179 -3.49 5.54 28.49
C PHE A 179 -3.47 4.79 27.16
N ALA A 180 -2.64 3.74 27.02
CA ALA A 180 -2.55 2.94 25.80
C ALA A 180 -3.87 2.22 25.46
N LEU A 181 -4.60 1.73 26.47
CA LEU A 181 -5.90 1.09 26.31
C LEU A 181 -7.01 2.10 26.00
N GLU A 182 -7.08 3.22 26.71
CA GLU A 182 -8.09 4.27 26.49
C GLU A 182 -7.96 4.91 25.11
N LYS A 183 -6.73 5.14 24.67
CA LYS A 183 -6.41 5.67 23.32
C LYS A 183 -6.34 4.59 22.26
N LYS A 184 -6.64 3.34 22.60
CA LYS A 184 -6.63 2.18 21.67
C LYS A 184 -5.40 2.12 20.76
N ILE A 185 -4.23 2.52 21.29
CA ILE A 185 -2.98 2.65 20.53
C ILE A 185 -2.59 1.32 19.87
N LEU A 186 -2.96 0.20 20.51
CA LEU A 186 -2.66 -1.16 20.06
C LEU A 186 -3.74 -1.73 19.12
N GLU A 187 -4.87 -1.04 18.96
CA GLU A 187 -5.95 -1.44 18.06
C GLU A 187 -5.83 -0.71 16.72
N SER A 188 -6.38 -1.30 15.66
CA SER A 188 -6.37 -0.70 14.31
C SER A 188 -7.37 0.46 14.14
N ASN A 189 -7.77 1.10 15.23
CA ASN A 189 -8.75 2.17 15.19
C ASN A 189 -8.09 3.53 15.03
N ILE A 190 -8.67 4.34 14.15
CA ILE A 190 -8.21 5.71 13.87
C ILE A 190 -8.80 6.62 14.92
N GLU A 191 -8.03 6.91 15.97
CA GLU A 191 -8.45 7.83 17.03
C GLU A 191 -7.74 9.19 16.92
N ASP A 192 -8.36 10.21 17.55
CA ASP A 192 -7.78 11.53 17.65
C ASP A 192 -6.55 11.47 18.60
N ASN A 193 -5.39 11.79 18.03
CA ASN A 193 -4.12 11.93 18.75
C ASN A 193 -3.72 13.40 18.97
N SER A 194 -4.72 14.28 19.15
CA SER A 194 -4.47 15.66 19.55
C SER A 194 -3.75 15.73 20.90
N PHE A 195 -2.97 16.79 21.10
CA PHE A 195 -2.25 17.00 22.35
C PHE A 195 -3.24 17.19 23.51
N ASP A 196 -3.09 16.37 24.54
CA ASP A 196 -3.84 16.50 25.80
C ASP A 196 -2.97 17.20 26.87
N GLU A 197 -3.36 18.41 27.24
CA GLU A 197 -2.63 19.25 28.23
C GLU A 197 -2.63 18.65 29.64
N LYS A 198 -3.58 17.78 29.96
CA LYS A 198 -3.71 17.13 31.26
C LYS A 198 -2.97 15.80 31.35
N SER A 199 -2.56 15.25 30.22
CA SER A 199 -1.87 13.96 30.16
C SER A 199 -0.36 14.14 30.09
N SER A 200 0.36 13.34 30.86
CA SER A 200 1.82 13.19 30.74
C SER A 200 2.22 12.31 29.56
N PHE A 201 1.27 11.68 28.89
CA PHE A 201 1.50 10.78 27.76
C PHE A 201 0.88 11.37 26.50
N GLN A 202 1.65 11.37 25.44
CA GLN A 202 1.23 11.76 24.11
C GLN A 202 1.63 10.68 23.11
N PHE A 203 0.94 10.54 21.98
CA PHE A 203 1.36 9.57 20.98
C PHE A 203 1.10 10.04 19.56
N VAL A 204 1.89 9.52 18.66
CA VAL A 204 1.64 9.52 17.22
C VAL A 204 1.97 8.15 16.67
N ASN A 205 1.04 7.56 15.94
CA ASN A 205 1.26 6.29 15.29
C ASN A 205 1.47 6.51 13.80
N PHE A 206 2.69 6.27 13.32
CA PHE A 206 3.04 6.46 11.90
C PHE A 206 2.36 5.46 10.99
N SER A 207 1.98 4.28 11.52
CA SER A 207 1.26 3.27 10.76
C SER A 207 -0.18 3.67 10.42
N ASP A 208 -0.74 4.69 11.09
CA ASP A 208 -2.08 5.23 10.78
C ASP A 208 -2.07 6.12 9.51
N TYR A 209 -0.89 6.53 9.06
CA TYR A 209 -0.71 7.38 7.89
C TYR A 209 -0.21 6.56 6.72
N HIS A 210 -1.12 6.21 5.83
CA HIS A 210 -0.76 5.50 4.61
C HIS A 210 0.10 6.35 3.68
N LEU A 211 0.79 5.71 2.73
CA LEU A 211 1.55 6.41 1.69
C LEU A 211 0.64 7.08 0.65
N PHE A 212 -0.68 6.93 0.78
CA PHE A 212 -1.66 7.52 -0.11
C PHE A 212 -2.87 8.02 0.69
N THR A 213 -3.64 8.90 0.09
CA THR A 213 -4.89 9.47 0.63
C THR A 213 -6.06 9.02 -0.22
N LEU A 214 -7.27 9.11 0.33
CA LEU A 214 -8.50 8.89 -0.42
C LEU A 214 -9.22 10.24 -0.59
N GLU A 215 -9.53 10.60 -1.83
CA GLU A 215 -10.23 11.84 -2.17
C GLU A 215 -11.21 11.57 -3.30
N ASP A 216 -12.45 12.00 -3.16
CA ASP A 216 -13.53 11.85 -4.16
C ASP A 216 -13.68 10.43 -4.72
N GLY A 217 -13.48 9.41 -3.87
CA GLY A 217 -13.57 8.01 -4.27
C GLY A 217 -12.38 7.50 -5.07
N ARG A 218 -11.25 8.21 -5.05
CA ARG A 218 -10.00 7.84 -5.70
C ARG A 218 -8.87 7.79 -4.70
N ALA A 219 -7.87 7.00 -4.99
CA ALA A 219 -6.61 7.00 -4.23
C ALA A 219 -5.61 7.92 -4.91
N ASN A 220 -4.91 8.74 -4.13
CA ASN A 220 -3.87 9.64 -4.60
C ASN A 220 -2.67 9.59 -3.64
N SER A 221 -1.47 9.84 -4.13
CA SER A 221 -0.28 9.93 -3.29
C SER A 221 0.59 11.12 -3.69
N SER A 222 0.35 12.24 -3.02
CA SER A 222 1.25 13.39 -3.12
C SER A 222 2.67 13.03 -2.66
N TYR A 223 2.79 12.15 -1.67
CA TYR A 223 4.08 11.72 -1.12
C TYR A 223 4.93 10.95 -2.14
N ILE A 224 4.37 9.89 -2.76
CA ILE A 224 5.07 9.10 -3.78
C ILE A 224 5.39 9.99 -5.00
N LYS A 225 4.41 10.81 -5.43
CA LYS A 225 4.60 11.76 -6.53
C LYS A 225 5.73 12.75 -6.23
N SER A 226 5.82 13.27 -5.01
CA SER A 226 6.89 14.17 -4.60
C SER A 226 8.28 13.49 -4.62
N ILE A 227 8.39 12.22 -4.21
CA ILE A 227 9.66 11.47 -4.33
C ILE A 227 10.08 11.35 -5.81
N ILE A 228 9.15 10.99 -6.69
CA ILE A 228 9.43 10.89 -8.12
C ILE A 228 9.84 12.27 -8.67
N THR A 229 9.14 13.33 -8.30
CA THR A 229 9.46 14.71 -8.72
C THR A 229 10.85 15.12 -8.26
N LYS A 230 11.25 14.83 -7.02
CA LYS A 230 12.62 15.08 -6.53
C LYS A 230 13.71 14.44 -7.40
N ILE A 231 13.41 13.32 -8.05
CA ILE A 231 14.33 12.60 -8.93
C ILE A 231 14.28 13.17 -10.37
N THR A 232 13.09 13.61 -10.83
CA THR A 232 12.81 13.85 -12.26
C THR A 232 12.62 15.31 -12.65
N ASP A 233 12.41 16.20 -11.67
CA ASP A 233 12.17 17.63 -11.91
C ASP A 233 13.33 18.29 -12.67
N SER A 234 12.98 19.27 -13.51
CA SER A 234 13.92 19.94 -14.41
C SER A 234 14.67 21.11 -13.76
N SER A 235 14.53 21.31 -12.44
CA SER A 235 15.23 22.37 -11.72
C SER A 235 16.76 22.16 -11.71
N GLU A 236 17.52 23.23 -11.68
CA GLU A 236 18.98 23.18 -11.58
C GLU A 236 19.47 22.63 -10.24
N GLU A 237 18.66 22.74 -9.21
CA GLU A 237 18.93 22.17 -7.88
C GLU A 237 18.83 20.64 -7.85
N ASN A 238 18.15 20.04 -8.84
CA ASN A 238 18.04 18.60 -8.96
C ASN A 238 19.34 17.99 -9.46
N ILE A 239 20.08 17.35 -8.57
CA ILE A 239 21.37 16.72 -8.87
C ILE A 239 21.26 15.62 -9.94
N PHE A 240 20.13 14.88 -9.98
CA PHE A 240 19.88 13.84 -10.96
C PHE A 240 19.64 14.43 -12.35
N TYR A 241 18.80 15.47 -12.44
CA TYR A 241 18.54 16.15 -13.70
C TYR A 241 19.78 16.88 -14.23
N SER A 242 20.53 17.55 -13.36
CA SER A 242 21.79 18.21 -13.72
C SER A 242 22.81 17.20 -14.24
N SER A 243 22.94 16.03 -13.60
CA SER A 243 23.80 14.94 -14.09
C SER A 243 23.29 14.36 -15.42
N TYR A 244 21.98 14.16 -15.56
CA TYR A 244 21.37 13.72 -16.82
C TYR A 244 21.68 14.69 -17.96
N LYS A 245 21.43 15.99 -17.76
CA LYS A 245 21.68 17.04 -18.76
C LYS A 245 23.15 17.08 -19.17
N LYS A 246 24.08 17.06 -18.19
CA LYS A 246 25.51 17.16 -18.43
C LYS A 246 26.10 15.90 -19.07
N ASN A 247 25.70 14.71 -18.61
CA ASN A 247 26.44 13.48 -18.93
C ASN A 247 25.74 12.60 -19.98
N CYS A 248 24.41 12.71 -20.18
CA CYS A 248 23.69 11.82 -21.08
C CYS A 248 23.52 12.36 -22.49
N TYR A 249 23.45 13.69 -22.68
CA TYR A 249 23.31 14.29 -24.02
C TYR A 249 24.57 14.14 -24.89
N GLU A 250 25.74 14.25 -24.28
CA GLU A 250 27.04 14.13 -24.98
C GLU A 250 27.58 12.70 -24.97
N CYS A 251 26.86 11.74 -24.42
CA CYS A 251 27.30 10.36 -24.34
C CYS A 251 27.11 9.63 -25.67
N ASP A 252 28.16 8.98 -26.18
CA ASP A 252 28.10 8.15 -27.40
C ASP A 252 27.02 7.06 -27.36
N ASN A 253 26.59 6.65 -26.16
CA ASN A 253 25.57 5.63 -25.97
C ASN A 253 24.16 6.21 -25.77
N CYS A 254 23.95 7.51 -25.94
CA CYS A 254 22.71 8.21 -25.60
C CYS A 254 21.43 7.57 -26.21
N ASN A 255 21.56 7.04 -27.45
CA ASN A 255 20.43 6.44 -28.17
C ASN A 255 20.17 4.94 -27.85
N VAL A 256 21.09 4.30 -27.11
CA VAL A 256 21.03 2.85 -26.81
C VAL A 256 21.14 2.56 -25.32
N CYS A 257 21.16 3.59 -24.48
CA CYS A 257 21.29 3.48 -23.05
C CYS A 257 19.92 3.24 -22.38
N PRO A 258 19.65 2.07 -21.78
CA PRO A 258 18.37 1.81 -21.13
C PRO A 258 18.17 2.66 -19.87
N ILE A 259 19.26 3.06 -19.17
CA ILE A 259 19.16 3.89 -17.96
C ILE A 259 18.66 5.29 -18.31
N LYS A 260 19.22 5.90 -19.37
CA LYS A 260 18.74 7.19 -19.90
C LYS A 260 17.27 7.06 -20.33
N ALA A 261 16.94 6.03 -21.11
CA ALA A 261 15.59 5.80 -21.59
C ALA A 261 14.59 5.66 -20.43
N ASN A 262 14.91 4.89 -19.40
CA ASN A 262 14.06 4.72 -18.22
C ASN A 262 13.91 6.02 -17.42
N TYR A 263 14.99 6.80 -17.27
CA TYR A 263 14.92 8.09 -16.61
C TYR A 263 14.02 9.07 -17.37
N GLU A 264 14.13 9.13 -18.69
CA GLU A 264 13.26 9.96 -19.54
C GLU A 264 11.79 9.51 -19.48
N LEU A 265 11.54 8.20 -19.45
CA LEU A 265 10.19 7.67 -19.31
C LEU A 265 9.58 8.02 -17.95
N LEU A 266 10.36 7.96 -16.86
CA LEU A 266 9.90 8.32 -15.51
C LEU A 266 9.53 9.81 -15.40
N ARG A 267 10.04 10.68 -16.27
CA ARG A 267 9.68 12.10 -16.33
C ARG A 267 8.30 12.35 -16.94
N ASN A 268 7.71 11.35 -17.59
CA ASN A 268 6.35 11.45 -18.14
C ASN A 268 5.32 11.39 -17.01
N GLU A 269 4.44 12.38 -16.90
CA GLU A 269 3.45 12.51 -15.83
C GLU A 269 2.48 11.31 -15.77
N LYS A 270 2.04 10.78 -16.92
CA LYS A 270 1.18 9.59 -16.97
C LYS A 270 1.88 8.36 -16.37
N VAL A 271 3.19 8.23 -16.60
CA VAL A 271 4.00 7.15 -16.02
C VAL A 271 4.05 7.29 -14.50
N GLN A 272 4.26 8.50 -14.00
CA GLN A 272 4.27 8.79 -12.56
C GLN A 272 2.94 8.45 -11.90
N GLU A 273 1.82 8.86 -12.52
CA GLU A 273 0.48 8.52 -12.06
C GLU A 273 0.23 7.01 -12.06
N SER A 274 0.67 6.31 -13.10
CA SER A 274 0.53 4.85 -13.18
C SER A 274 1.38 4.13 -12.14
N ILE A 275 2.57 4.63 -11.81
CA ILE A 275 3.39 4.09 -10.72
C ILE A 275 2.70 4.30 -9.37
N VAL A 276 2.13 5.48 -9.11
CA VAL A 276 1.35 5.75 -7.89
C VAL A 276 0.18 4.77 -7.77
N ASP A 277 -0.59 4.59 -8.86
CA ASP A 277 -1.72 3.66 -8.87
C ASP A 277 -1.29 2.20 -8.62
N LEU A 278 -0.18 1.77 -9.23
CA LEU A 278 0.40 0.44 -8.99
C LEU A 278 0.80 0.25 -7.52
N PHE A 279 1.41 1.26 -6.87
CA PHE A 279 1.75 1.18 -5.45
C PHE A 279 0.51 1.05 -4.57
N VAL A 280 -0.54 1.84 -4.83
CA VAL A 280 -1.81 1.72 -4.11
C VAL A 280 -2.40 0.33 -4.28
N GLN A 281 -2.37 -0.21 -5.50
CA GLN A 281 -2.83 -1.57 -5.76
C GLN A 281 -2.01 -2.61 -4.98
N CYS A 282 -0.68 -2.49 -4.93
CA CYS A 282 0.18 -3.38 -4.16
C CYS A 282 -0.16 -3.33 -2.65
N ILE A 283 -0.34 -2.13 -2.09
CA ILE A 283 -0.70 -1.97 -0.67
C ILE A 283 -2.04 -2.62 -0.37
N ILE A 284 -3.05 -2.39 -1.18
CA ILE A 284 -4.42 -2.86 -0.93
C ILE A 284 -4.59 -4.35 -1.28
N LYS A 285 -4.13 -4.78 -2.47
CA LYS A 285 -4.34 -6.15 -2.97
C LYS A 285 -3.41 -7.17 -2.32
N ASN A 286 -2.14 -6.79 -2.15
CA ASN A 286 -1.09 -7.68 -1.62
C ASN A 286 -0.83 -7.45 -0.12
N LYS A 287 -1.46 -6.42 0.50
CA LYS A 287 -1.32 -6.08 1.92
C LYS A 287 0.14 -5.84 2.33
N ILE A 288 0.94 -5.27 1.43
CA ILE A 288 2.34 -4.95 1.71
C ILE A 288 2.47 -3.60 2.41
N ILE A 289 3.44 -3.50 3.30
CA ILE A 289 3.84 -2.25 3.95
C ILE A 289 5.12 -1.78 3.27
N ILE A 290 5.07 -0.59 2.66
CA ILE A 290 6.19 -0.02 1.93
C ILE A 290 6.82 1.08 2.76
N SER A 291 8.07 0.89 3.16
CA SER A 291 8.84 1.93 3.85
C SER A 291 9.37 2.98 2.86
N THR A 292 9.66 4.18 3.37
CA THR A 292 10.29 5.24 2.56
C THR A 292 11.61 4.76 1.94
N ARG A 293 12.42 4.02 2.69
CA ARG A 293 13.69 3.45 2.20
C ARG A 293 13.46 2.48 1.05
N ALA A 294 12.52 1.54 1.21
CA ALA A 294 12.17 0.59 0.17
C ALA A 294 11.64 1.29 -1.10
N LEU A 295 10.84 2.36 -0.92
CA LEU A 295 10.33 3.16 -2.04
C LEU A 295 11.45 3.88 -2.81
N ILE A 296 12.39 4.50 -2.11
CA ILE A 296 13.54 5.19 -2.73
C ILE A 296 14.45 4.17 -3.44
N ASN A 297 14.73 3.03 -2.82
CA ASN A 297 15.51 1.95 -3.45
C ASN A 297 14.80 1.41 -4.71
N PHE A 298 13.47 1.25 -4.64
CA PHE A 298 12.69 0.85 -5.82
C PHE A 298 12.86 1.83 -6.98
N MET A 299 12.88 3.15 -6.73
CA MET A 299 13.10 4.14 -7.79
C MET A 299 14.47 3.97 -8.45
N TYR A 300 15.49 3.61 -7.68
CA TYR A 300 16.81 3.27 -8.24
C TYR A 300 16.73 2.02 -9.14
N GLU A 301 16.16 0.93 -8.64
CA GLU A 301 16.03 -0.34 -9.36
C GLU A 301 15.13 -0.26 -10.60
N LEU A 302 14.17 0.67 -10.58
CA LEU A 302 13.29 0.95 -11.73
C LEU A 302 14.02 1.62 -12.89
N ILE A 303 14.99 2.49 -12.58
CA ILE A 303 15.76 3.25 -13.58
C ILE A 303 17.00 2.46 -14.02
N VAL A 304 17.70 1.83 -13.07
CA VAL A 304 18.96 1.12 -13.32
C VAL A 304 18.73 -0.38 -13.36
N PRO A 305 18.78 -1.01 -14.56
CA PRO A 305 18.56 -2.44 -14.68
C PRO A 305 19.56 -3.24 -13.85
N ARG A 306 19.10 -4.39 -13.30
CA ARG A 306 19.87 -5.25 -12.39
C ARG A 306 21.26 -5.57 -12.88
N SER A 307 21.44 -5.78 -14.18
CA SER A 307 22.74 -6.08 -14.80
C SER A 307 23.80 -5.00 -14.57
N TYR A 308 23.39 -3.78 -14.18
CA TYR A 308 24.25 -2.60 -14.08
C TYR A 308 24.31 -1.99 -12.67
N ILE A 309 23.72 -2.65 -11.68
CA ILE A 309 23.59 -2.10 -10.31
C ILE A 309 24.94 -1.78 -9.66
N ASP A 310 25.97 -2.58 -9.89
CA ASP A 310 27.29 -2.46 -9.24
C ASP A 310 28.45 -2.21 -10.24
N VAL A 311 28.14 -1.70 -11.42
CA VAL A 311 29.12 -1.57 -12.49
C VAL A 311 29.78 -0.18 -12.52
N ASN A 312 31.12 -0.15 -12.62
CA ASN A 312 31.87 1.08 -12.86
C ASN A 312 31.44 1.75 -14.18
N SER A 313 31.36 3.09 -14.23
CA SER A 313 30.83 3.87 -15.36
C SER A 313 31.54 3.56 -16.70
N THR A 314 32.85 3.34 -16.71
CA THR A 314 33.61 3.01 -17.93
C THR A 314 33.26 1.61 -18.45
N ARG A 315 33.11 0.63 -17.55
CA ARG A 315 32.65 -0.72 -17.89
C ARG A 315 31.22 -0.71 -18.35
N LEU A 316 30.34 0.03 -17.67
CA LEU A 316 28.96 0.22 -18.02
C LEU A 316 28.79 0.74 -19.47
N LYS A 317 29.51 1.76 -19.85
CA LYS A 317 29.46 2.30 -21.23
C LYS A 317 29.87 1.27 -22.28
N LYS A 318 30.86 0.41 -21.99
CA LYS A 318 31.26 -0.70 -22.88
C LYS A 318 30.20 -1.77 -22.97
N ASP A 319 29.60 -2.15 -21.85
CA ASP A 319 28.56 -3.18 -21.78
C ASP A 319 27.27 -2.73 -22.49
N ILE A 320 26.88 -1.47 -22.35
CA ILE A 320 25.72 -0.88 -23.05
C ILE A 320 25.92 -0.91 -24.58
N ARG A 321 27.13 -0.63 -25.08
CA ARG A 321 27.43 -0.69 -26.54
C ARG A 321 27.22 -2.10 -27.10
N LYS A 322 27.49 -3.13 -26.31
CA LYS A 322 27.38 -4.55 -26.71
C LYS A 322 25.99 -5.16 -26.42
N LEU A 323 25.08 -4.38 -25.84
CA LEU A 323 23.80 -4.87 -25.41
C LEU A 323 22.96 -5.31 -26.63
N HIS A 324 22.53 -6.58 -26.65
CA HIS A 324 21.64 -7.10 -27.70
C HIS A 324 20.24 -6.50 -27.59
N ASN A 325 19.49 -6.48 -28.71
CA ASN A 325 18.14 -5.93 -28.77
C ASN A 325 17.19 -6.61 -27.78
N LEU A 326 17.30 -7.93 -27.60
CA LEU A 326 16.49 -8.69 -26.65
C LEU A 326 16.72 -8.23 -25.20
N ASP A 327 17.97 -8.06 -24.81
CA ASP A 327 18.34 -7.65 -23.46
C ASP A 327 18.03 -6.15 -23.24
N TYR A 328 18.16 -5.33 -24.28
CA TYR A 328 17.71 -3.95 -24.22
C TYR A 328 16.21 -3.86 -23.92
N ALA A 329 15.36 -4.63 -24.63
CA ALA A 329 13.93 -4.67 -24.38
C ALA A 329 13.58 -5.08 -22.93
N ARG A 330 14.34 -6.03 -22.37
CA ARG A 330 14.20 -6.48 -20.96
C ARG A 330 14.63 -5.42 -19.96
N CYS A 331 15.58 -4.58 -20.31
CA CYS A 331 16.08 -3.48 -19.48
C CYS A 331 15.21 -2.23 -19.51
N LEU A 332 14.14 -2.19 -20.31
CA LEU A 332 13.22 -1.06 -20.35
C LEU A 332 12.20 -1.11 -19.23
N MET A 333 11.90 0.05 -18.62
CA MET A 333 11.09 0.22 -17.42
C MET A 333 9.77 -0.57 -17.40
N PRO A 334 8.92 -0.59 -18.44
CA PRO A 334 7.68 -1.36 -18.41
C PRO A 334 7.92 -2.87 -18.21
N ASN A 335 9.04 -3.39 -18.70
CA ASN A 335 9.42 -4.78 -18.46
C ASN A 335 10.07 -4.97 -17.07
N ILE A 336 10.85 -4.02 -16.58
CA ILE A 336 11.43 -4.08 -15.24
C ILE A 336 10.34 -4.17 -14.18
N ILE A 337 9.29 -3.34 -14.26
CA ILE A 337 8.19 -3.29 -13.29
C ILE A 337 7.61 -4.68 -13.01
N PHE A 338 7.46 -5.52 -14.04
CA PHE A 338 6.70 -6.78 -13.90
C PHE A 338 7.54 -8.06 -14.04
N ASN A 339 8.83 -7.98 -14.38
CA ASN A 339 9.64 -9.18 -14.62
C ASN A 339 10.51 -9.62 -13.43
N HIS A 340 10.81 -8.74 -12.49
CA HIS A 340 11.89 -8.94 -11.51
C HIS A 340 11.39 -9.19 -10.09
N LYS A 341 10.48 -10.16 -9.91
CA LYS A 341 9.93 -10.53 -8.60
C LYS A 341 10.98 -10.88 -7.54
N GLU A 342 12.20 -11.25 -7.97
CA GLU A 342 13.31 -11.63 -7.10
C GLU A 342 14.08 -10.42 -6.51
N LEU A 343 13.84 -9.19 -6.98
CA LEU A 343 14.56 -8.01 -6.49
C LEU A 343 14.08 -7.59 -5.10
N SER A 344 12.77 -7.50 -4.93
CA SER A 344 12.17 -7.11 -3.65
C SER A 344 10.71 -7.54 -3.55
N PHE A 345 10.15 -7.49 -2.35
CA PHE A 345 8.72 -7.75 -2.11
C PHE A 345 7.80 -6.79 -2.89
N ILE A 346 8.28 -5.57 -3.23
CA ILE A 346 7.53 -4.63 -4.07
C ILE A 346 7.43 -5.17 -5.50
N PHE A 347 8.54 -5.64 -6.09
CA PHE A 347 8.53 -6.23 -7.43
C PHE A 347 7.75 -7.56 -7.48
N GLU A 348 7.76 -8.34 -6.40
CA GLU A 348 6.92 -9.54 -6.28
C GLU A 348 5.43 -9.17 -6.32
N ALA A 349 5.02 -8.15 -5.58
CA ALA A 349 3.67 -7.64 -5.60
C ALA A 349 3.28 -7.09 -6.98
N LEU A 350 4.16 -6.30 -7.62
CA LEU A 350 3.95 -5.77 -8.97
C LEU A 350 3.83 -6.87 -10.04
N ASN A 351 4.62 -7.94 -9.93
CA ASN A 351 4.51 -9.09 -10.84
C ASN A 351 3.11 -9.73 -10.81
N SER A 352 2.43 -9.72 -9.65
CA SER A 352 1.05 -10.19 -9.54
C SER A 352 0.03 -9.31 -10.28
N LEU A 353 0.40 -8.05 -10.55
CA LEU A 353 -0.42 -7.04 -11.23
C LEU A 353 -0.11 -6.92 -12.73
N ASP A 354 0.73 -7.80 -13.29
CA ASP A 354 1.15 -7.72 -14.70
C ASP A 354 -0.06 -7.67 -15.63
N PRO A 355 -0.21 -6.62 -16.47
CA PRO A 355 -1.31 -6.49 -17.40
C PRO A 355 -1.39 -7.61 -18.44
N LEU A 356 -0.33 -8.37 -18.65
CA LEU A 356 -0.33 -9.59 -19.47
C LEU A 356 -1.27 -10.68 -18.92
N ASN A 357 -1.62 -10.63 -17.64
CA ASN A 357 -2.57 -11.56 -17.02
C ASN A 357 -4.05 -11.17 -17.26
N VAL A 358 -4.30 -9.96 -17.78
CA VAL A 358 -5.65 -9.51 -18.11
C VAL A 358 -6.12 -10.16 -19.41
N ARG A 359 -7.25 -10.85 -19.35
CA ARG A 359 -7.87 -11.50 -20.52
C ARG A 359 -9.09 -10.72 -20.96
N ASN A 360 -9.05 -10.20 -22.18
CA ASN A 360 -10.21 -9.64 -22.84
C ASN A 360 -10.03 -9.74 -24.37
N GLN A 361 -11.13 -9.76 -25.07
CA GLN A 361 -11.16 -9.97 -26.53
C GLN A 361 -10.29 -8.94 -27.28
N LYS A 362 -10.32 -7.67 -26.90
CA LYS A 362 -9.55 -6.63 -27.60
C LYS A 362 -8.04 -6.84 -27.48
N VAL A 363 -7.58 -7.31 -26.31
CA VAL A 363 -6.16 -7.65 -26.11
C VAL A 363 -5.79 -8.89 -26.91
N ASP A 364 -6.63 -9.92 -26.92
CA ASP A 364 -6.37 -11.16 -27.65
C ASP A 364 -6.35 -10.91 -29.17
N ASP A 365 -7.29 -10.14 -29.71
CA ASP A 365 -7.32 -9.71 -31.11
C ASP A 365 -6.08 -8.91 -31.49
N PHE A 366 -5.63 -8.02 -30.59
CA PHE A 366 -4.41 -7.25 -30.81
C PHE A 366 -3.16 -8.14 -30.81
N ILE A 367 -3.06 -9.11 -29.89
CA ILE A 367 -1.94 -10.07 -29.85
C ILE A 367 -1.82 -10.83 -31.19
N ILE A 368 -2.95 -11.27 -31.73
CA ILE A 368 -2.98 -11.96 -33.05
C ILE A 368 -2.49 -11.00 -34.14
N LYS A 369 -3.00 -9.77 -34.19
CA LYS A 369 -2.61 -8.76 -35.17
C LYS A 369 -1.13 -8.42 -35.07
N PHE A 370 -0.60 -8.22 -33.85
CA PHE A 370 0.81 -7.91 -33.58
C PHE A 370 1.74 -9.03 -34.04
N ASN A 371 1.39 -10.28 -33.77
CA ASN A 371 2.19 -11.43 -34.14
C ASN A 371 2.23 -11.68 -35.66
N ASN A 372 1.18 -11.32 -36.37
CA ASN A 372 1.06 -11.48 -37.84
C ASN A 372 1.61 -10.27 -38.61
N SER A 373 1.97 -9.18 -37.94
CA SER A 373 2.49 -7.98 -38.62
C SER A 373 3.97 -8.11 -38.98
N THR A 374 4.37 -7.64 -40.13
CA THR A 374 5.78 -7.56 -40.56
C THR A 374 6.50 -6.36 -39.99
N ASP A 375 5.76 -5.28 -39.66
CA ASP A 375 6.28 -4.10 -38.96
C ASP A 375 5.42 -3.82 -37.70
N ILE A 376 6.02 -3.91 -36.53
CA ILE A 376 5.36 -3.74 -35.25
C ILE A 376 5.60 -2.37 -34.60
N LEU A 377 6.58 -1.60 -35.10
CA LEU A 377 6.94 -0.31 -34.50
C LEU A 377 5.87 0.78 -34.63
N PRO A 378 5.06 0.82 -35.71
CA PRO A 378 3.95 1.75 -35.82
C PRO A 378 2.96 1.66 -34.65
N TYR A 379 2.71 0.45 -34.10
CA TYR A 379 1.81 0.28 -32.97
C TYR A 379 2.28 1.02 -31.74
N PHE A 380 3.58 1.03 -31.45
CA PHE A 380 4.11 1.81 -30.34
C PHE A 380 3.86 3.31 -30.51
N LYS A 381 4.06 3.84 -31.71
CA LYS A 381 3.83 5.26 -31.99
C LYS A 381 2.36 5.65 -31.89
N GLU A 382 1.48 4.76 -32.34
CA GLU A 382 0.04 4.98 -32.35
C GLU A 382 -0.57 4.91 -30.95
N TYR A 383 -0.19 3.90 -30.15
CA TYR A 383 -0.89 3.56 -28.91
C TYR A 383 -0.15 3.90 -27.63
N VAL A 384 1.16 4.13 -27.67
CA VAL A 384 1.99 4.33 -26.47
C VAL A 384 2.71 5.68 -26.52
N ASP A 385 2.78 6.35 -25.37
CA ASP A 385 3.39 7.68 -25.23
C ASP A 385 4.85 7.57 -24.74
N PHE A 386 5.67 6.86 -25.52
CA PHE A 386 7.10 6.74 -25.21
C PHE A 386 7.89 7.99 -25.60
N PRO A 387 8.94 8.34 -24.83
CA PRO A 387 9.88 9.39 -25.21
C PRO A 387 10.50 9.15 -26.60
N SER A 388 10.88 10.24 -27.28
CA SER A 388 11.60 10.16 -28.56
C SER A 388 12.88 9.33 -28.40
N GLY A 389 13.12 8.40 -29.31
CA GLY A 389 14.30 7.52 -29.25
C GLY A 389 14.15 6.27 -28.37
N TYR A 390 13.11 6.13 -27.57
CA TYR A 390 12.92 5.01 -26.64
C TYR A 390 12.99 3.63 -27.30
N ILE A 391 12.39 3.49 -28.48
CA ILE A 391 12.35 2.25 -29.27
C ILE A 391 13.23 2.31 -30.54
N GLU A 392 14.09 3.31 -30.64
CA GLU A 392 14.95 3.56 -31.83
C GLU A 392 15.82 2.36 -32.17
N LYS A 393 16.35 1.69 -31.15
CA LYS A 393 17.21 0.51 -31.29
C LYS A 393 16.57 -0.64 -32.06
N PHE A 394 15.25 -0.68 -32.14
CA PHE A 394 14.50 -1.76 -32.81
C PHE A 394 14.19 -1.49 -34.28
N LYS A 395 14.50 -0.30 -34.81
CA LYS A 395 14.14 0.09 -36.20
C LYS A 395 14.68 -0.82 -37.29
N ASN A 396 15.83 -1.44 -37.07
CA ASN A 396 16.51 -2.25 -38.07
C ASN A 396 16.31 -3.75 -37.87
N ILE A 397 15.30 -4.16 -37.10
CA ILE A 397 15.01 -5.57 -36.86
C ILE A 397 14.10 -6.10 -37.98
N ASP A 398 14.54 -7.18 -38.62
CA ASP A 398 13.73 -7.93 -39.57
C ASP A 398 12.87 -8.98 -38.83
N PHE A 399 11.63 -8.62 -38.58
CA PHE A 399 10.67 -9.49 -37.87
C PHE A 399 10.18 -10.70 -38.68
N GLY A 400 10.59 -10.82 -39.94
CA GLY A 400 10.28 -11.98 -40.79
C GLY A 400 11.23 -13.16 -40.56
N LYS A 401 12.38 -12.96 -39.92
CA LYS A 401 13.35 -14.03 -39.66
C LYS A 401 13.05 -14.83 -38.40
N THR A 402 13.34 -16.13 -38.45
CA THR A 402 13.09 -17.07 -37.34
C THR A 402 13.84 -16.71 -36.06
N GLU A 403 15.02 -16.08 -36.17
CA GLU A 403 15.84 -15.64 -35.03
C GLU A 403 15.16 -14.50 -34.23
N ASP A 404 14.28 -13.74 -34.84
CA ASP A 404 13.61 -12.60 -34.24
C ASP A 404 12.30 -12.94 -33.51
N THR A 405 11.92 -14.22 -33.45
CA THR A 405 10.69 -14.63 -32.74
C THR A 405 10.73 -14.32 -31.25
N ARG A 406 11.90 -14.45 -30.61
CA ARG A 406 12.08 -14.13 -29.19
C ARG A 406 11.97 -12.63 -28.91
N ILE A 407 12.56 -11.80 -29.79
CA ILE A 407 12.48 -10.34 -29.63
C ILE A 407 11.05 -9.85 -29.88
N ARG A 408 10.31 -10.42 -30.83
CA ARG A 408 8.91 -10.10 -31.07
C ARG A 408 8.08 -10.32 -29.81
N TYR A 409 8.28 -11.43 -29.11
CA TYR A 409 7.60 -11.73 -27.86
C TYR A 409 7.92 -10.73 -26.74
N GLU A 410 9.20 -10.34 -26.57
CA GLU A 410 9.59 -9.33 -25.59
C GLU A 410 9.06 -7.93 -25.97
N LEU A 411 8.96 -7.61 -27.26
CA LEU A 411 8.35 -6.36 -27.71
C LEU A 411 6.84 -6.35 -27.52
N LEU A 412 6.16 -7.49 -27.64
CA LEU A 412 4.74 -7.61 -27.31
C LEU A 412 4.51 -7.33 -25.82
N LYS A 413 5.33 -7.91 -24.94
CA LYS A 413 5.28 -7.60 -23.50
C LYS A 413 5.52 -6.11 -23.25
N LEU A 414 6.58 -5.56 -23.86
CA LEU A 414 6.90 -4.13 -23.75
C LEU A 414 5.74 -3.26 -24.22
N PHE A 415 5.06 -3.66 -25.29
CA PHE A 415 3.90 -2.93 -25.79
C PHE A 415 2.73 -2.94 -24.79
N ILE A 416 2.29 -4.12 -24.36
CA ILE A 416 1.13 -4.22 -23.45
C ILE A 416 1.40 -3.53 -22.12
N ARG A 417 2.58 -3.72 -21.54
CA ARG A 417 3.02 -3.08 -20.31
C ARG A 417 3.23 -1.58 -20.47
N GLY A 418 3.85 -1.15 -21.59
CA GLY A 418 3.99 0.26 -21.94
C GLY A 418 2.64 0.95 -22.14
N TYR A 419 1.69 0.26 -22.80
CA TYR A 419 0.33 0.76 -22.94
C TYR A 419 -0.38 0.91 -21.57
N TYR A 420 -0.18 -0.04 -20.66
CA TYR A 420 -0.72 0.06 -19.31
C TYR A 420 -0.16 1.29 -18.56
N VAL A 421 1.13 1.57 -18.69
CA VAL A 421 1.83 2.63 -17.95
C VAL A 421 1.64 4.02 -18.58
N CYS A 422 1.66 4.14 -19.90
CA CYS A 422 1.56 5.43 -20.61
C CYS A 422 0.81 5.33 -21.95
N GLY A 423 -0.27 4.57 -22.00
CA GLY A 423 -1.09 4.42 -23.19
C GLY A 423 -1.83 5.69 -23.61
N LYS A 424 -2.11 5.77 -24.90
CA LYS A 424 -2.96 6.79 -25.51
C LYS A 424 -4.40 6.29 -25.56
N GLY A 425 -5.24 6.84 -24.70
CA GLY A 425 -6.65 6.43 -24.61
C GLY A 425 -6.89 5.16 -23.77
N ASN A 426 -8.08 4.58 -23.86
CA ASN A 426 -8.49 3.40 -23.08
C ASN A 426 -9.03 2.28 -23.99
N ILE A 427 -8.28 1.91 -25.05
CA ILE A 427 -8.72 0.95 -26.06
C ILE A 427 -8.78 -0.47 -25.50
N PHE A 428 -7.73 -0.90 -24.79
CA PHE A 428 -7.58 -2.27 -24.29
C PHE A 428 -8.23 -2.51 -22.94
N SER A 429 -8.77 -1.49 -22.27
CA SER A 429 -9.48 -1.60 -20.98
C SER A 429 -8.71 -2.44 -19.93
N LEU A 430 -7.43 -2.15 -19.73
CA LEU A 430 -6.55 -2.89 -18.81
C LEU A 430 -6.75 -2.52 -17.34
N LYS A 431 -7.51 -1.47 -17.03
CA LYS A 431 -7.78 -1.04 -15.65
C LYS A 431 -8.70 -2.00 -14.92
N ASP A 432 -8.41 -2.27 -13.66
CA ASP A 432 -9.20 -3.14 -12.79
C ASP A 432 -10.42 -2.38 -12.22
N ARG A 433 -11.57 -2.51 -12.88
CA ARG A 433 -12.83 -1.86 -12.46
C ARG A 433 -13.31 -2.32 -11.08
N ILE A 434 -13.00 -3.56 -10.69
CA ILE A 434 -13.36 -4.07 -9.35
C ILE A 434 -12.54 -3.32 -8.30
N PHE A 435 -11.27 -3.07 -8.58
CA PHE A 435 -10.41 -2.30 -7.70
C PHE A 435 -10.87 -0.83 -7.58
N GLU A 436 -11.20 -0.19 -8.71
CA GLU A 436 -11.75 1.17 -8.69
C GLU A 436 -13.03 1.25 -7.84
N SER A 437 -13.93 0.28 -8.00
CA SER A 437 -15.16 0.19 -7.21
C SER A 437 -14.88 -0.05 -5.71
N TYR A 438 -13.88 -0.87 -5.39
CA TYR A 438 -13.47 -1.09 -4.00
C TYR A 438 -12.95 0.19 -3.35
N ILE A 439 -12.06 0.93 -4.01
CA ILE A 439 -11.52 2.20 -3.52
C ILE A 439 -12.64 3.24 -3.30
N GLN A 440 -13.58 3.32 -4.23
CA GLN A 440 -14.74 4.21 -4.09
C GLN A 440 -15.60 3.85 -2.87
N ASN A 441 -15.90 2.56 -2.68
CA ASN A 441 -16.64 2.08 -1.53
C ASN A 441 -15.87 2.31 -0.21
N LEU A 442 -14.54 2.09 -0.23
CA LEU A 442 -13.66 2.33 0.92
C LEU A 442 -13.68 3.80 1.35
N TYR A 443 -13.66 4.73 0.39
CA TYR A 443 -13.79 6.16 0.65
C TYR A 443 -15.14 6.50 1.31
N PHE A 444 -16.25 6.06 0.73
CA PHE A 444 -17.58 6.35 1.28
C PHE A 444 -17.80 5.66 2.63
N TRP A 445 -17.25 4.46 2.83
CA TRP A 445 -17.34 3.76 4.11
C TRP A 445 -16.60 4.54 5.20
N ASN A 446 -15.36 4.97 4.96
CA ASN A 446 -14.58 5.75 5.93
C ASN A 446 -15.21 7.13 6.23
N ARG A 447 -15.96 7.71 5.31
CA ARG A 447 -16.74 8.94 5.55
C ARG A 447 -18.08 8.69 6.25
N GLY A 448 -18.56 7.46 6.28
CA GLY A 448 -19.89 7.12 6.80
C GLY A 448 -21.04 7.58 5.92
N ASP A 449 -20.81 7.72 4.61
CA ASP A 449 -21.85 8.14 3.65
C ASP A 449 -22.80 7.00 3.31
N LYS A 450 -23.84 6.84 4.13
CA LYS A 450 -24.84 5.75 4.00
C LYS A 450 -25.48 5.71 2.62
N SER A 451 -25.71 6.85 2.00
CA SER A 451 -26.43 6.95 0.73
C SER A 451 -25.66 6.28 -0.42
N LYS A 452 -24.34 6.32 -0.37
CA LYS A 452 -23.43 5.77 -1.38
C LYS A 452 -23.07 4.29 -1.15
N LEU A 453 -23.35 3.76 0.04
CA LEU A 453 -22.98 2.40 0.44
C LEU A 453 -24.05 1.32 0.17
N LYS A 454 -25.23 1.71 -0.31
CA LYS A 454 -26.33 0.77 -0.55
C LYS A 454 -25.90 -0.42 -1.40
N ASN A 455 -25.27 -0.16 -2.55
CA ASN A 455 -24.82 -1.23 -3.47
C ASN A 455 -23.75 -2.14 -2.83
N LEU A 456 -22.87 -1.59 -1.99
CA LEU A 456 -21.88 -2.39 -1.26
C LEU A 456 -22.56 -3.39 -0.32
N TYR A 457 -23.50 -2.91 0.48
CA TYR A 457 -24.25 -3.76 1.43
C TYR A 457 -25.12 -4.79 0.70
N ASP A 458 -25.81 -4.39 -0.37
CA ASP A 458 -26.66 -5.30 -1.15
C ASP A 458 -25.81 -6.37 -1.86
N ASN A 459 -24.69 -6.00 -2.46
CA ASN A 459 -23.77 -6.97 -3.08
C ASN A 459 -23.16 -7.91 -2.05
N THR A 460 -22.73 -7.41 -0.89
CA THR A 460 -22.19 -8.26 0.17
C THR A 460 -23.26 -9.24 0.69
N LYS A 461 -24.49 -8.76 0.94
CA LYS A 461 -25.62 -9.61 1.32
C LYS A 461 -25.88 -10.71 0.28
N ASN A 462 -25.94 -10.34 -1.01
CA ASN A 462 -26.17 -11.31 -2.09
C ASN A 462 -25.02 -12.33 -2.18
N GLY A 463 -23.76 -11.90 -2.01
CA GLY A 463 -22.62 -12.80 -1.98
C GLY A 463 -22.66 -13.77 -0.80
N ILE A 464 -23.12 -13.32 0.39
CA ILE A 464 -23.34 -14.17 1.57
C ILE A 464 -24.39 -15.23 1.25
N LEU A 465 -25.57 -14.83 0.77
CA LEU A 465 -26.67 -15.75 0.48
C LEU A 465 -26.32 -16.78 -0.60
N LYS A 466 -25.54 -16.39 -1.61
CA LYS A 466 -25.10 -17.27 -2.70
C LYS A 466 -23.80 -18.03 -2.42
N TRP A 467 -23.18 -17.86 -1.27
CA TRP A 467 -21.90 -18.49 -0.95
C TRP A 467 -21.87 -20.01 -1.12
N ASN A 468 -22.95 -20.66 -0.71
CA ASN A 468 -23.14 -22.10 -0.81
C ASN A 468 -23.85 -22.53 -2.12
N GLY A 469 -23.88 -21.65 -3.13
CA GLY A 469 -24.52 -21.85 -4.41
C GLY A 469 -25.79 -21.03 -4.58
N GLU A 470 -26.39 -21.09 -5.77
CA GLU A 470 -27.59 -20.31 -6.12
C GLU A 470 -28.73 -20.57 -5.13
N SER A 471 -29.28 -19.50 -4.59
CA SER A 471 -30.39 -19.52 -3.62
C SER A 471 -31.48 -18.54 -4.06
N GLU A 472 -32.69 -18.70 -3.54
CA GLU A 472 -33.76 -17.73 -3.72
C GLU A 472 -33.52 -16.50 -2.83
N LYS A 473 -34.36 -15.50 -2.99
CA LYS A 473 -34.29 -14.27 -2.22
C LYS A 473 -34.39 -14.56 -0.71
N ASP A 474 -33.48 -13.97 0.06
CA ASP A 474 -33.39 -14.13 1.51
C ASP A 474 -33.22 -15.59 2.01
N GLN A 475 -32.65 -16.47 1.17
CA GLN A 475 -32.32 -17.85 1.50
C GLN A 475 -30.84 -18.14 1.38
N ILE A 476 -30.33 -19.03 2.22
CA ILE A 476 -28.98 -19.58 2.13
C ILE A 476 -29.05 -21.11 2.02
N ASN A 477 -28.24 -21.69 1.16
CA ASN A 477 -28.13 -23.15 1.10
C ASN A 477 -27.30 -23.67 2.25
N ILE A 478 -27.80 -24.70 2.90
CA ILE A 478 -27.09 -25.42 3.97
C ILE A 478 -26.51 -26.72 3.43
N PHE A 479 -25.33 -27.13 3.94
CA PHE A 479 -24.71 -28.39 3.56
C PHE A 479 -25.21 -29.54 4.46
N ILE A 480 -26.02 -30.41 3.90
CA ILE A 480 -26.44 -31.65 4.54
C ILE A 480 -25.72 -32.81 3.85
N GLY A 481 -24.50 -33.13 4.31
CA GLY A 481 -23.69 -34.22 3.73
C GLY A 481 -23.01 -33.93 2.40
N LYS A 482 -22.25 -34.93 1.87
CA LYS A 482 -21.36 -34.75 0.71
C LYS A 482 -22.08 -34.68 -0.64
N ASN A 483 -23.30 -35.18 -0.78
CA ASN A 483 -23.95 -35.43 -2.08
C ASN A 483 -25.34 -34.81 -2.20
N GLN A 484 -25.44 -33.48 -2.20
CA GLN A 484 -26.69 -32.79 -2.59
C GLN A 484 -26.87 -32.77 -4.12
N ILE A 485 -26.87 -33.93 -4.76
CA ILE A 485 -26.97 -34.01 -6.22
C ILE A 485 -28.41 -33.79 -6.67
N LYS A 486 -29.36 -34.41 -5.97
CA LYS A 486 -30.78 -34.42 -6.36
C LYS A 486 -31.57 -33.26 -5.75
N TYR A 487 -31.31 -32.93 -4.50
CA TYR A 487 -32.02 -31.85 -3.79
C TYR A 487 -31.05 -30.78 -3.33
N ARG A 488 -31.54 -29.54 -3.29
CA ARG A 488 -30.89 -28.40 -2.64
C ARG A 488 -31.70 -28.12 -1.36
N VAL A 489 -31.02 -28.00 -0.24
CA VAL A 489 -31.66 -27.66 1.04
C VAL A 489 -31.28 -26.24 1.39
N SER A 490 -32.25 -25.41 1.68
CA SER A 490 -32.05 -24.01 2.05
C SER A 490 -32.91 -23.63 3.28
N GLU A 491 -32.46 -22.60 3.94
CA GLU A 491 -33.16 -21.96 5.06
C GLU A 491 -33.40 -20.49 4.79
N ASP A 492 -34.43 -19.91 5.39
CA ASP A 492 -34.72 -18.49 5.31
C ASP A 492 -33.82 -17.72 6.30
N ILE A 493 -33.09 -16.70 5.82
CA ILE A 493 -32.29 -15.79 6.63
C ILE A 493 -32.66 -14.34 6.29
N GLN A 494 -33.10 -13.61 7.30
CA GLN A 494 -33.37 -12.18 7.15
C GLN A 494 -32.22 -11.34 7.69
N LEU A 495 -31.48 -10.71 6.78
CA LEU A 495 -30.38 -9.83 7.09
C LEU A 495 -30.76 -8.38 6.81
N LYS A 496 -30.89 -7.57 7.86
CA LYS A 496 -31.01 -6.11 7.74
C LYS A 496 -29.65 -5.44 7.83
N VAL A 497 -29.44 -4.47 6.98
CA VAL A 497 -28.25 -3.61 7.04
C VAL A 497 -28.24 -2.79 8.31
N ASP A 498 -27.14 -2.83 9.06
CA ASP A 498 -26.91 -1.99 10.24
C ASP A 498 -25.75 -1.00 9.95
N THR A 499 -26.09 0.26 9.91
CA THR A 499 -25.12 1.35 9.65
C THR A 499 -24.83 2.19 10.88
N SER A 500 -25.15 1.69 12.08
CA SER A 500 -25.00 2.45 13.33
C SER A 500 -23.54 2.78 13.68
N ASN A 501 -22.61 1.90 13.31
CA ASN A 501 -21.19 2.00 13.65
C ASN A 501 -20.30 2.48 12.50
N LEU A 502 -20.87 3.10 11.47
CA LEU A 502 -20.05 3.67 10.40
C LEU A 502 -19.14 4.77 10.95
N PRO A 503 -17.90 4.86 10.51
CA PRO A 503 -17.02 5.98 10.82
C PRO A 503 -17.70 7.31 10.50
N ARG A 504 -17.31 8.37 11.20
CA ARG A 504 -17.81 9.72 10.95
C ARG A 504 -16.62 10.63 10.65
N ASN A 505 -16.27 10.72 9.40
CA ASN A 505 -15.24 11.62 8.95
C ASN A 505 -15.79 12.52 7.84
N ASN A 506 -15.78 13.84 8.10
CA ASN A 506 -16.31 14.83 7.17
C ASN A 506 -15.22 15.39 6.23
N ASP A 507 -13.98 14.96 6.36
CA ASP A 507 -12.89 15.43 5.51
C ASP A 507 -13.12 15.00 4.06
N VAL A 508 -12.86 15.90 3.12
CA VAL A 508 -12.90 15.59 1.69
C VAL A 508 -11.72 14.69 1.33
N GLU A 509 -10.52 15.03 1.81
CA GLU A 509 -9.31 14.23 1.70
C GLU A 509 -9.09 13.44 2.99
N LEU A 510 -9.18 12.13 2.90
CA LEU A 510 -8.93 11.22 4.03
C LEU A 510 -7.43 10.91 4.11
N LYS A 511 -6.76 11.47 5.10
CA LYS A 511 -5.33 11.24 5.39
C LYS A 511 -5.10 10.07 6.33
N LYS A 512 -6.09 9.79 7.17
CA LYS A 512 -6.18 8.61 8.02
C LYS A 512 -7.48 7.87 7.67
N PHE A 513 -7.38 6.59 7.41
CA PHE A 513 -8.54 5.77 7.06
C PHE A 513 -8.23 4.28 7.25
N GLY A 514 -9.26 3.47 7.46
CA GLY A 514 -9.14 2.01 7.46
C GLY A 514 -9.07 1.48 6.03
N THR A 515 -8.18 0.50 5.78
CA THR A 515 -8.05 -0.17 4.47
C THR A 515 -8.99 -1.36 4.30
N VAL A 516 -9.74 -1.71 5.35
CA VAL A 516 -10.72 -2.79 5.38
C VAL A 516 -12.06 -2.21 5.83
N MET A 517 -13.14 -2.57 5.17
CA MET A 517 -14.49 -2.13 5.52
C MET A 517 -15.14 -3.12 6.50
N ILE A 518 -15.61 -2.65 7.64
CA ILE A 518 -16.37 -3.47 8.60
C ILE A 518 -17.87 -3.25 8.34
N LEU A 519 -18.52 -4.26 7.75
CA LEU A 519 -19.94 -4.20 7.46
C LEU A 519 -20.72 -4.94 8.54
N LYS A 520 -21.85 -4.35 8.96
CA LYS A 520 -22.69 -4.87 10.02
C LYS A 520 -24.07 -5.22 9.50
N TYR A 521 -24.55 -6.41 9.90
CA TYR A 521 -25.87 -6.88 9.59
C TYR A 521 -26.59 -7.32 10.87
N LYS A 522 -27.87 -7.00 10.97
CA LYS A 522 -28.72 -7.36 12.10
C LYS A 522 -29.67 -8.47 11.69
N SER A 523 -29.74 -9.53 12.51
CA SER A 523 -30.79 -10.53 12.39
C SER A 523 -32.07 -10.00 13.06
N GLU A 524 -33.20 -9.99 12.34
CA GLU A 524 -34.48 -9.54 12.89
C GLU A 524 -34.96 -10.44 14.01
N LYS A 525 -34.76 -11.76 13.83
CA LYS A 525 -35.27 -12.78 14.74
C LYS A 525 -34.62 -12.74 16.13
N LEU A 526 -33.29 -12.55 16.20
CA LEU A 526 -32.52 -12.59 17.45
C LEU A 526 -32.13 -11.22 17.99
N ASN A 527 -32.45 -10.14 17.30
CA ASN A 527 -32.01 -8.78 17.62
C ASN A 527 -30.47 -8.66 17.86
N ARG A 528 -29.69 -9.52 17.20
CA ARG A 528 -28.20 -9.55 17.25
C ARG A 528 -27.60 -8.98 15.99
N SER A 529 -26.51 -8.24 16.15
CA SER A 529 -25.72 -7.71 15.03
C SER A 529 -24.47 -8.55 14.83
N TYR A 530 -24.14 -8.79 13.57
CA TYR A 530 -22.96 -9.55 13.12
C TYR A 530 -22.11 -8.67 12.24
N GLU A 531 -20.82 -8.67 12.49
CA GLU A 531 -19.84 -7.86 11.77
C GLU A 531 -18.98 -8.74 10.85
N ILE A 532 -18.65 -8.19 9.68
CA ILE A 532 -17.75 -8.82 8.72
C ILE A 532 -16.73 -7.82 8.23
N GLU A 533 -15.46 -8.20 8.26
CA GLU A 533 -14.35 -7.48 7.64
C GLU A 533 -14.29 -7.79 6.15
N VAL A 534 -14.48 -6.78 5.31
CA VAL A 534 -14.45 -6.91 3.85
C VAL A 534 -13.20 -6.20 3.33
N ASP A 535 -12.14 -6.97 3.06
CA ASP A 535 -10.98 -6.53 2.33
C ASP A 535 -11.18 -6.64 0.81
N PHE A 536 -10.22 -6.18 0.01
CA PHE A 536 -10.31 -6.28 -1.45
C PHE A 536 -10.49 -7.72 -1.95
N SER A 537 -9.79 -8.68 -1.34
CA SER A 537 -9.82 -10.08 -1.77
C SER A 537 -11.20 -10.70 -1.55
N LEU A 538 -11.80 -10.46 -0.38
CA LEU A 538 -13.16 -10.92 -0.08
C LEU A 538 -14.19 -10.19 -0.93
N TYR A 539 -14.06 -8.86 -1.11
CA TYR A 539 -14.94 -8.07 -1.97
C TYR A 539 -14.98 -8.62 -3.39
N LYS A 540 -13.79 -8.87 -3.98
CA LYS A 540 -13.68 -9.46 -5.32
C LYS A 540 -14.31 -10.84 -5.40
N LEU A 541 -14.06 -11.70 -4.40
CA LEU A 541 -14.64 -13.05 -4.36
C LEU A 541 -16.16 -13.02 -4.25
N LEU A 542 -16.73 -12.13 -3.42
CA LEU A 542 -18.17 -12.00 -3.28
C LEU A 542 -18.85 -11.57 -4.59
N LEU A 543 -18.23 -10.65 -5.34
CA LEU A 543 -18.73 -10.29 -6.68
C LEU A 543 -18.70 -11.48 -7.64
N GLN A 544 -17.62 -12.27 -7.63
CA GLN A 544 -17.55 -13.50 -8.44
C GLN A 544 -18.61 -14.53 -8.04
N VAL A 545 -18.90 -14.66 -6.73
CA VAL A 545 -19.96 -15.54 -6.22
C VAL A 545 -21.35 -15.09 -6.72
N ILE A 546 -21.60 -13.79 -6.75
CA ILE A 546 -22.84 -13.24 -7.32
C ILE A 546 -22.98 -13.62 -8.79
N ASP A 547 -21.87 -13.60 -9.54
CA ASP A 547 -21.79 -13.98 -10.96
C ASP A 547 -21.77 -15.51 -11.21
N GLY A 548 -21.96 -16.32 -10.15
CA GLY A 548 -22.11 -17.78 -10.25
C GLY A 548 -20.86 -18.59 -9.93
N TYR A 549 -19.75 -17.96 -9.54
CA TYR A 549 -18.57 -18.68 -9.05
C TYR A 549 -18.89 -19.44 -7.75
N ARG A 550 -18.40 -20.67 -7.65
CA ARG A 550 -18.54 -21.49 -6.43
C ARG A 550 -17.21 -21.60 -5.71
N PRO A 551 -17.09 -21.02 -4.49
CA PRO A 551 -15.85 -21.07 -3.72
C PRO A 551 -15.37 -22.50 -3.49
N ASN A 552 -14.12 -22.76 -3.87
CA ASN A 552 -13.47 -24.04 -3.70
C ASN A 552 -12.86 -24.18 -2.29
N LYS A 553 -12.19 -25.32 -2.01
CA LYS A 553 -11.58 -25.59 -0.71
C LYS A 553 -10.46 -24.57 -0.36
N LYS A 554 -9.71 -24.08 -1.37
CA LYS A 554 -8.65 -23.09 -1.15
C LYS A 554 -9.24 -21.75 -0.76
N ASP A 555 -10.32 -21.31 -1.42
CA ASP A 555 -11.03 -20.09 -1.06
C ASP A 555 -11.59 -20.17 0.36
N LYS A 556 -12.23 -21.29 0.70
CA LYS A 556 -12.78 -21.52 2.04
C LYS A 556 -11.71 -21.49 3.13
N ASN A 557 -10.55 -22.07 2.89
CA ASN A 557 -9.43 -22.03 3.83
C ASN A 557 -8.82 -20.62 3.95
N HIS A 558 -8.84 -19.83 2.89
CA HIS A 558 -8.31 -18.47 2.92
C HIS A 558 -9.23 -17.52 3.71
N PHE A 559 -10.55 -17.72 3.65
CA PHE A 559 -11.54 -16.85 4.28
C PHE A 559 -12.24 -17.52 5.48
N ILE A 560 -11.48 -18.10 6.40
CA ILE A 560 -11.99 -18.81 7.59
C ILE A 560 -12.92 -17.92 8.42
N LYS A 561 -12.53 -16.66 8.70
CA LYS A 561 -13.36 -15.71 9.45
C LYS A 561 -14.72 -15.45 8.76
N PHE A 562 -14.73 -15.43 7.43
CA PHE A 562 -15.98 -15.29 6.69
C PHE A 562 -16.87 -16.53 6.79
N ILE A 563 -16.29 -17.73 6.80
CA ILE A 563 -17.04 -18.97 7.02
C ILE A 563 -17.61 -19.03 8.43
N GLU A 564 -16.84 -18.64 9.43
CA GLU A 564 -17.33 -18.53 10.82
C GLU A 564 -18.49 -17.55 10.92
N PHE A 565 -18.40 -16.41 10.21
CA PHE A 565 -19.50 -15.45 10.12
C PHE A 565 -20.75 -16.09 9.49
N ILE A 566 -20.62 -16.82 8.36
CA ILE A 566 -21.75 -17.52 7.73
C ILE A 566 -22.35 -18.57 8.68
N ASN A 567 -21.53 -19.36 9.38
CA ASN A 567 -22.01 -20.35 10.33
C ASN A 567 -22.81 -19.70 11.48
N LYS A 568 -22.31 -18.60 12.04
CA LYS A 568 -23.04 -17.82 13.06
C LYS A 568 -24.36 -17.25 12.53
N LEU A 569 -24.41 -16.87 11.25
CA LEU A 569 -25.66 -16.44 10.62
C LEU A 569 -26.64 -17.59 10.46
N SER A 570 -26.18 -18.76 10.03
CA SER A 570 -27.02 -19.94 9.88
C SER A 570 -27.65 -20.39 11.21
N GLU A 571 -26.97 -20.19 12.35
CA GLU A 571 -27.55 -20.42 13.67
C GLU A 571 -28.78 -19.51 13.96
N THR A 572 -28.91 -18.40 13.25
CA THR A 572 -30.02 -17.44 13.39
C THR A 572 -31.14 -17.66 12.38
N GLY A 573 -30.96 -18.60 11.48
CA GLY A 573 -31.92 -18.95 10.43
C GLY A 573 -33.12 -19.75 10.93
N SER A 574 -33.90 -20.24 10.00
CA SER A 574 -35.11 -21.01 10.27
C SER A 574 -34.88 -22.53 10.37
N GLN A 575 -33.62 -22.99 10.51
CA GLN A 575 -33.28 -24.44 10.47
C GLN A 575 -34.13 -25.31 11.37
N ASN A 576 -34.41 -24.85 12.58
CA ASN A 576 -35.15 -25.60 13.58
C ASN A 576 -36.68 -25.54 13.38
N GLU A 577 -37.14 -24.65 12.52
CA GLU A 577 -38.56 -24.41 12.30
C GLU A 577 -38.99 -24.79 10.90
N LYS A 578 -38.15 -24.49 9.90
CA LYS A 578 -38.50 -24.63 8.50
C LYS A 578 -37.29 -24.85 7.62
N LEU A 579 -37.30 -25.88 6.81
CA LEU A 579 -36.33 -26.10 5.73
C LEU A 579 -37.04 -26.20 4.39
N LEU A 580 -36.37 -25.67 3.35
CA LEU A 580 -36.83 -25.71 1.98
C LEU A 580 -35.98 -26.68 1.17
N PHE A 581 -36.63 -27.59 0.45
CA PHE A 581 -35.99 -28.56 -0.43
C PHE A 581 -36.39 -28.24 -1.85
N THR A 582 -35.41 -27.97 -2.73
CA THR A 582 -35.63 -27.76 -4.16
C THR A 582 -35.05 -28.93 -4.93
N GLU A 583 -35.85 -29.62 -5.73
CA GLU A 583 -35.39 -30.70 -6.60
C GLU A 583 -34.66 -30.13 -7.80
N LYS A 584 -33.45 -30.62 -8.04
CA LYS A 584 -32.62 -30.22 -9.19
C LYS A 584 -33.00 -31.06 -10.43
N ASN A 585 -34.15 -30.85 -11.01
CA ASN A 585 -34.50 -31.50 -12.25
C ASN A 585 -34.49 -30.52 -13.43
N ARG A 586 -34.13 -30.97 -14.63
CA ARG A 586 -33.94 -30.07 -15.79
C ARG A 586 -35.25 -29.41 -16.27
N ASP A 587 -36.40 -30.05 -15.99
CA ASP A 587 -37.67 -29.62 -16.59
C ASP A 587 -38.68 -29.02 -15.59
N VAL A 588 -38.64 -29.39 -14.30
CA VAL A 588 -39.56 -28.86 -13.29
C VAL A 588 -38.83 -28.83 -11.93
N ASN A 589 -38.63 -27.64 -11.37
CA ASN A 589 -38.11 -27.49 -10.01
C ASN A 589 -39.23 -27.72 -9.01
N LYS A 590 -39.45 -28.96 -8.56
CA LYS A 590 -40.35 -29.22 -7.46
C LYS A 590 -39.76 -28.71 -6.14
N LYS A 591 -40.61 -28.09 -5.35
CA LYS A 591 -40.24 -27.52 -4.06
C LYS A 591 -41.04 -28.20 -2.95
N TYR A 592 -40.36 -28.47 -1.85
CA TYR A 592 -40.93 -29.05 -0.67
C TYR A 592 -40.52 -28.24 0.56
N LYS A 593 -41.41 -28.18 1.53
CA LYS A 593 -41.20 -27.50 2.80
C LYS A 593 -41.24 -28.52 3.91
N LEU A 594 -40.20 -28.57 4.73
CA LEU A 594 -40.20 -29.27 6.01
C LEU A 594 -40.42 -28.23 7.10
N GLU A 595 -41.48 -28.32 7.85
CA GLU A 595 -41.79 -27.43 8.98
C GLU A 595 -42.16 -28.22 10.22
N TYR A 596 -41.81 -27.69 11.41
CA TYR A 596 -42.20 -28.26 12.68
C TYR A 596 -43.55 -27.66 13.09
N ASP A 597 -44.52 -28.56 13.37
CA ASP A 597 -45.82 -28.18 13.84
C ASP A 597 -45.81 -28.22 15.39
N ASN A 598 -45.87 -27.03 16.01
CA ASN A 598 -45.79 -26.88 17.47
C ASN A 598 -47.07 -27.36 18.20
N GLU A 599 -48.21 -27.43 17.51
CA GLU A 599 -49.47 -27.88 18.11
C GLU A 599 -49.53 -29.40 18.24
N PHE A 600 -48.97 -30.11 17.27
CA PHE A 600 -49.01 -31.56 17.17
C PHE A 600 -47.65 -32.22 17.41
N GLU A 601 -46.61 -31.45 17.69
CA GLU A 601 -45.26 -31.92 18.00
C GLU A 601 -44.64 -32.85 16.95
N PHE A 602 -44.92 -32.63 15.64
CA PHE A 602 -44.33 -33.41 14.54
C PHE A 602 -43.84 -32.55 13.37
N TYR A 603 -42.99 -33.15 12.54
CA TYR A 603 -42.53 -32.52 11.30
C TYR A 603 -43.48 -32.79 10.14
N ARG A 604 -43.89 -31.74 9.46
CA ARG A 604 -44.71 -31.81 8.23
C ARG A 604 -43.84 -31.56 7.02
N PHE A 605 -43.88 -32.48 6.02
CA PHE A 605 -43.22 -32.34 4.74
C PHE A 605 -44.28 -32.17 3.64
N VAL A 606 -44.30 -31.03 2.98
CA VAL A 606 -45.34 -30.62 2.03
C VAL A 606 -44.71 -30.14 0.73
N GLU A 607 -45.28 -30.54 -0.41
CA GLU A 607 -44.97 -29.95 -1.71
C GLU A 607 -45.60 -28.55 -1.81
N ILE A 608 -44.83 -27.52 -2.31
CA ILE A 608 -45.28 -26.13 -2.39
C ILE A 608 -45.17 -25.59 -3.81
#